data_b86a6601a185dd74efb2f65048fa62f0
#
_entry.id   b86a6601a185dd74efb2f65048fa62f0
#
_cell.length_a   1.000
_cell.length_b   1.000
_cell.length_c   1.000
_cell.angle_alpha   90.00
_cell.angle_beta   90.00
_cell.angle_gamma   90.00
#
_symmetry.space_group_name_H-M   'P 1'
#
loop_
_entity.id
_entity.type
_entity.pdbx_description
1 polymer ?
#
loop_
_entity_poly.entity_id
_entity_poly.type
_entity_poly.pdbx_seq_one_letter_code
_entity_poly.pdbx_strand_id
1 'polypeptide(L)'
;LIDWIKQSNASATIMIDAYSPGVENKHTVFDEDDSDGSLLGIGSIEESHKMLNELKIPLLKQGIIGGMTGVMMGESRRRSVNSIAMLAEASGEFGNGTIPDSRAAARIINCLDKLLPAIYLDSEPLMVEAQRIEEQIREMMASQLNPSAEQATNEASNMYG
;
A
#
# COMPACT_ATOMS: atom_id res chain seq x y z
N LEU A 1 -13.72 -21.59 1.20
CA LEU A 1 -12.88 -20.87 0.23
C LEU A 1 -11.69 -21.70 -0.23
N ILE A 2 -10.81 -22.21 0.64
CA ILE A 2 -9.62 -23.01 0.25
C ILE A 2 -10.02 -24.26 -0.55
N ASP A 3 -11.09 -24.96 -0.17
CA ASP A 3 -11.56 -26.12 -0.93
C ASP A 3 -12.02 -25.74 -2.33
N TRP A 4 -12.67 -24.59 -2.47
CA TRP A 4 -13.05 -24.03 -3.76
C TRP A 4 -11.81 -23.68 -4.61
N ILE A 5 -10.79 -23.04 -4.03
CA ILE A 5 -9.52 -22.75 -4.72
C ILE A 5 -8.90 -24.03 -5.26
N LYS A 6 -8.85 -25.10 -4.47
CA LYS A 6 -8.34 -26.40 -4.93
C LYS A 6 -9.17 -26.99 -6.08
N GLN A 7 -10.48 -26.86 -6.02
CA GLN A 7 -11.39 -27.40 -7.05
C GLN A 7 -11.34 -26.56 -8.34
N SER A 8 -11.03 -25.28 -8.26
CA SER A 8 -10.96 -24.39 -9.43
C SER A 8 -9.70 -24.59 -10.28
N ASN A 9 -8.74 -25.43 -9.85
CA ASN A 9 -7.44 -25.60 -10.48
C ASN A 9 -6.66 -24.28 -10.66
N ALA A 10 -6.88 -23.30 -9.76
CA ALA A 10 -6.12 -22.08 -9.77
C ALA A 10 -4.63 -22.37 -9.52
N SER A 11 -3.75 -21.85 -10.34
CA SER A 11 -2.30 -22.04 -10.22
C SER A 11 -1.71 -21.34 -8.98
N ALA A 12 -2.31 -20.22 -8.61
CA ALA A 12 -1.97 -19.46 -7.40
C ALA A 12 -3.16 -18.63 -6.92
N THR A 13 -3.12 -18.28 -5.64
CA THR A 13 -4.04 -17.31 -5.03
C THR A 13 -3.25 -16.06 -4.64
N ILE A 14 -3.73 -14.91 -5.04
CA ILE A 14 -3.10 -13.63 -4.72
C ILE A 14 -4.00 -12.90 -3.73
N MET A 15 -3.42 -12.51 -2.60
CA MET A 15 -4.05 -11.63 -1.61
C MET A 15 -3.36 -10.29 -1.63
N ILE A 16 -4.14 -9.25 -1.54
CA ILE A 16 -3.65 -7.87 -1.52
C ILE A 16 -4.09 -7.25 -0.21
N ASP A 17 -3.14 -6.64 0.49
CA ASP A 17 -3.40 -6.00 1.77
C ASP A 17 -2.46 -4.80 1.94
N ALA A 18 -2.66 -4.01 2.98
CA ALA A 18 -1.82 -2.89 3.33
C ALA A 18 -1.25 -3.08 4.74
N TYR A 19 -0.09 -2.48 4.99
CA TYR A 19 0.47 -2.40 6.33
C TYR A 19 0.97 -1.00 6.62
N SER A 20 0.91 -0.61 7.90
CA SER A 20 1.59 0.59 8.38
C SER A 20 2.81 0.17 9.19
N PRO A 21 4.01 0.67 8.89
CA PRO A 21 5.18 0.44 9.74
C PRO A 21 4.90 1.05 11.12
N GLY A 22 4.97 0.24 12.18
CA GLY A 22 4.85 0.74 13.54
C GLY A 22 5.99 1.71 13.85
N VAL A 23 5.74 2.67 14.73
CA VAL A 23 6.73 3.70 15.14
C VAL A 23 8.03 3.07 15.67
N GLU A 24 7.96 1.85 16.19
CA GLU A 24 9.09 1.09 16.71
C GLU A 24 9.88 0.31 15.63
N ASN A 25 9.32 0.13 14.44
CA ASN A 25 9.89 -0.69 13.37
C ASN A 25 10.61 0.13 12.28
N LYS A 26 11.02 1.36 12.56
CA LYS A 26 11.88 2.15 11.65
C LYS A 26 13.25 1.49 11.34
N HIS A 27 13.53 0.34 11.95
CA HIS A 27 14.78 -0.42 11.76
C HIS A 27 14.60 -1.80 11.15
N THR A 28 13.44 -2.19 10.66
CA THR A 28 13.31 -3.43 9.90
C THR A 28 13.76 -3.20 8.47
N VAL A 29 15.07 -3.37 8.28
CA VAL A 29 15.73 -3.83 7.05
C VAL A 29 15.04 -3.36 5.74
N PHE A 30 14.91 -2.07 5.59
CA PHE A 30 14.71 -1.48 4.27
C PHE A 30 15.96 -0.66 3.96
N ASP A 31 16.51 -0.87 2.77
CA ASP A 31 17.54 0.03 2.27
C ASP A 31 16.98 1.46 2.32
N GLU A 32 17.75 2.38 2.92
CA GLU A 32 17.37 3.78 3.18
C GLU A 32 17.08 4.59 1.91
N ASP A 33 17.12 3.95 0.74
CA ASP A 33 17.00 4.59 -0.59
C ASP A 33 15.58 4.51 -1.17
N ASP A 34 14.61 3.87 -0.49
CA ASP A 34 13.26 3.70 -1.04
C ASP A 34 12.29 4.71 -0.42
N SER A 35 12.42 5.97 -0.82
CA SER A 35 11.53 7.08 -0.43
C SER A 35 10.08 6.91 -0.93
N ASP A 36 9.81 5.85 -1.70
CA ASP A 36 8.51 5.63 -2.34
C ASP A 36 7.65 4.57 -1.63
N GLY A 37 8.05 4.14 -0.43
CA GLY A 37 7.39 3.09 0.36
C GLY A 37 7.69 1.68 -0.14
N SER A 38 7.44 0.68 0.68
CA SER A 38 7.85 -0.70 0.41
C SER A 38 6.67 -1.62 0.09
N LEU A 39 6.99 -2.69 -0.64
CA LEU A 39 6.10 -3.81 -0.88
C LEU A 39 6.70 -5.05 -0.24
N LEU A 40 5.94 -5.73 0.61
CA LEU A 40 6.35 -6.97 1.25
C LEU A 40 5.55 -8.15 0.74
N GLY A 41 6.20 -9.30 0.63
CA GLY A 41 5.58 -10.54 0.21
C GLY A 41 5.55 -11.60 1.30
N ILE A 42 4.49 -12.41 1.29
CA ILE A 42 4.37 -13.61 2.12
C ILE A 42 3.99 -14.77 1.20
N GLY A 43 4.76 -15.84 1.23
CA GLY A 43 4.46 -17.07 0.52
C GLY A 43 3.97 -18.17 1.46
N SER A 44 3.02 -18.97 1.00
CA SER A 44 2.50 -20.11 1.78
C SER A 44 3.40 -21.34 1.67
N ILE A 45 4.00 -21.56 0.52
CA ILE A 45 4.84 -22.71 0.17
C ILE A 45 6.05 -22.25 -0.64
N GLU A 46 6.95 -23.18 -0.97
CA GLU A 46 8.20 -22.90 -1.69
C GLU A 46 7.95 -22.25 -3.07
N GLU A 47 6.94 -22.70 -3.79
CA GLU A 47 6.56 -22.16 -5.09
C GLU A 47 6.15 -20.67 -4.98
N SER A 48 5.40 -20.34 -3.93
CA SER A 48 5.03 -18.94 -3.67
C SER A 48 6.25 -18.07 -3.35
N HIS A 49 7.23 -18.60 -2.63
CA HIS A 49 8.47 -17.87 -2.34
C HIS A 49 9.27 -17.62 -3.62
N LYS A 50 9.33 -18.61 -4.54
CA LYS A 50 9.98 -18.42 -5.84
C LYS A 50 9.31 -17.34 -6.67
N MET A 51 7.98 -17.34 -6.75
CA MET A 51 7.22 -16.29 -7.44
C MET A 51 7.54 -14.88 -6.88
N LEU A 52 7.55 -14.73 -5.56
CA LEU A 52 7.88 -13.44 -4.92
C LEU A 52 9.32 -13.00 -5.22
N ASN A 53 10.27 -13.93 -5.19
CA ASN A 53 11.68 -13.66 -5.52
C ASN A 53 11.86 -13.25 -7.00
N GLU A 54 11.17 -13.88 -7.93
CA GLU A 54 11.17 -13.51 -9.36
C GLU A 54 10.63 -12.10 -9.59
N LEU A 55 9.62 -11.71 -8.82
CA LEU A 55 9.06 -10.36 -8.82
C LEU A 55 9.93 -9.33 -8.07
N LYS A 56 11.02 -9.80 -7.43
CA LYS A 56 11.89 -8.98 -6.56
C LYS A 56 11.15 -8.35 -5.38
N ILE A 57 10.11 -9.03 -4.88
CA ILE A 57 9.39 -8.59 -3.69
C ILE A 57 10.09 -9.16 -2.45
N PRO A 58 10.56 -8.33 -1.52
CA PRO A 58 11.19 -8.80 -0.31
C PRO A 58 10.19 -9.58 0.56
N LEU A 59 10.65 -10.71 1.09
CA LEU A 59 9.83 -11.55 1.96
C LEU A 59 9.74 -10.95 3.37
N LEU A 60 8.54 -10.95 3.92
CA LEU A 60 8.35 -10.63 5.34
C LEU A 60 9.06 -11.68 6.19
N LYS A 61 10.12 -11.29 6.89
CA LYS A 61 10.94 -12.20 7.71
C LYS A 61 10.31 -12.48 9.06
N GLN A 62 9.66 -11.49 9.65
CA GLN A 62 9.04 -11.59 10.96
C GLN A 62 7.87 -10.61 11.06
N GLY A 63 6.76 -11.04 11.62
CA GLY A 63 5.58 -10.19 11.81
C GLY A 63 4.35 -11.02 12.20
N ILE A 64 3.30 -10.33 12.60
CA ILE A 64 1.99 -10.90 12.87
C ILE A 64 1.04 -10.38 11.79
N ILE A 65 0.47 -11.29 11.04
CA ILE A 65 -0.52 -10.97 10.01
C ILE A 65 -1.90 -11.34 10.56
N GLY A 66 -2.75 -10.34 10.72
CA GLY A 66 -4.13 -10.53 11.18
C GLY A 66 -5.14 -10.59 10.02
N GLY A 67 -6.41 -10.54 10.39
CA GLY A 67 -7.50 -10.44 9.43
C GLY A 67 -7.65 -11.64 8.49
N MET A 68 -8.29 -11.39 7.35
CA MET A 68 -8.52 -12.42 6.32
C MET A 68 -7.21 -12.93 5.72
N THR A 69 -6.26 -12.04 5.47
CA THR A 69 -4.95 -12.38 4.90
C THR A 69 -4.22 -13.39 5.79
N GLY A 70 -4.16 -13.14 7.10
CA GLY A 70 -3.51 -14.06 8.04
C GLY A 70 -4.17 -15.43 8.09
N VAL A 71 -5.50 -15.48 8.14
CA VAL A 71 -6.25 -16.74 8.15
C VAL A 71 -6.03 -17.51 6.85
N MET A 72 -6.13 -16.84 5.70
CA MET A 72 -5.97 -17.46 4.39
C MET A 72 -4.55 -17.98 4.18
N MET A 73 -3.51 -17.22 4.59
CA MET A 73 -2.12 -17.66 4.48
C MET A 73 -1.84 -18.87 5.37
N GLY A 74 -2.35 -18.85 6.60
CA GLY A 74 -2.24 -20.00 7.53
C GLY A 74 -2.89 -21.27 6.98
N GLU A 75 -4.11 -21.17 6.46
CA GLU A 75 -4.82 -22.30 5.86
C GLU A 75 -4.18 -22.76 4.55
N SER A 76 -3.71 -21.85 3.72
CA SER A 76 -3.01 -22.19 2.48
C SER A 76 -1.73 -22.99 2.76
N ARG A 77 -0.94 -22.54 3.75
CA ARG A 77 0.25 -23.27 4.20
C ARG A 77 -0.10 -24.65 4.73
N ARG A 78 -1.11 -24.75 5.60
CA ARG A 78 -1.54 -26.03 6.19
C ARG A 78 -2.02 -27.03 5.15
N ARG A 79 -2.60 -26.56 4.04
CA ARG A 79 -3.18 -27.39 2.97
C ARG A 79 -2.33 -27.46 1.72
N SER A 80 -1.11 -26.93 1.74
CA SER A 80 -0.18 -26.88 0.59
C SER A 80 -0.84 -26.27 -0.67
N VAL A 81 -1.54 -25.15 -0.49
CA VAL A 81 -2.09 -24.36 -1.59
C VAL A 81 -1.13 -23.21 -1.90
N ASN A 82 -0.77 -23.06 -3.17
CA ASN A 82 0.07 -21.97 -3.62
C ASN A 82 -0.64 -20.64 -3.46
N SER A 83 -0.19 -19.84 -2.49
CA SER A 83 -0.78 -18.53 -2.18
C SER A 83 0.31 -17.52 -1.86
N ILE A 84 0.15 -16.32 -2.39
CA ILE A 84 0.98 -15.16 -2.06
C ILE A 84 0.11 -14.07 -1.47
N ALA A 85 0.67 -13.33 -0.51
CA ALA A 85 0.11 -12.06 -0.08
C ALA A 85 1.12 -10.95 -0.41
N MET A 86 0.64 -9.89 -1.01
CA MET A 86 1.37 -8.65 -1.28
C MET A 86 0.85 -7.57 -0.35
N LEU A 87 1.74 -7.04 0.47
CA LEU A 87 1.44 -6.03 1.47
C LEU A 87 2.11 -4.73 1.03
N ALA A 88 1.32 -3.74 0.65
CA ALA A 88 1.85 -2.41 0.34
C ALA A 88 1.94 -1.57 1.62
N GLU A 89 3.05 -0.88 1.78
CA GLU A 89 3.15 0.13 2.81
C GLU A 89 2.20 1.28 2.52
N ALA A 90 1.26 1.50 3.45
CA ALA A 90 0.36 2.63 3.41
C ALA A 90 0.89 3.72 4.35
N SER A 91 1.19 4.88 3.81
CA SER A 91 1.63 6.03 4.61
C SER A 91 0.47 6.52 5.44
N GLY A 92 0.55 6.26 6.74
CA GLY A 92 -0.40 6.80 7.73
C GLY A 92 -0.27 8.29 8.00
N GLU A 93 0.53 9.03 7.22
CA GLU A 93 0.85 10.45 7.45
C GLU A 93 -0.36 11.38 7.33
N PHE A 94 -1.39 10.98 6.61
CA PHE A 94 -2.56 11.83 6.36
C PHE A 94 -3.80 11.44 7.19
N GLY A 95 -3.58 10.95 8.40
CA GLY A 95 -4.60 10.83 9.44
C GLY A 95 -5.66 9.74 9.20
N ASN A 96 -5.81 8.85 10.15
CA ASN A 96 -6.96 7.95 10.39
C ASN A 96 -7.45 7.06 9.23
N GLY A 97 -6.66 6.81 8.19
CA GLY A 97 -7.05 5.90 7.11
C GLY A 97 -8.21 6.41 6.23
N THR A 98 -8.52 7.69 6.27
CA THR A 98 -9.65 8.27 5.54
C THR A 98 -9.31 8.59 4.08
N ILE A 99 -8.02 8.78 3.76
CA ILE A 99 -7.57 9.10 2.40
C ILE A 99 -6.97 7.84 1.76
N PRO A 100 -7.45 7.42 0.57
CA PRO A 100 -6.89 6.28 -0.15
C PRO A 100 -5.42 6.53 -0.51
N ASP A 101 -4.56 5.55 -0.28
CA ASP A 101 -3.16 5.59 -0.70
C ASP A 101 -3.01 5.10 -2.13
N SER A 102 -3.10 6.03 -3.08
CA SER A 102 -2.99 5.73 -4.50
C SER A 102 -1.60 5.27 -4.92
N ARG A 103 -0.53 5.68 -4.20
CA ARG A 103 0.83 5.20 -4.46
C ARG A 103 1.00 3.74 -4.05
N ALA A 104 0.48 3.36 -2.87
CA ALA A 104 0.46 1.97 -2.41
C ALA A 104 -0.31 1.08 -3.41
N ALA A 105 -1.46 1.55 -3.90
CA ALA A 105 -2.24 0.86 -4.91
C ALA A 105 -1.47 0.72 -6.24
N ALA A 106 -0.81 1.78 -6.72
CA ALA A 106 -0.02 1.75 -7.95
C ALA A 106 1.13 0.74 -7.87
N ARG A 107 1.81 0.63 -6.72
CA ARG A 107 2.87 -0.37 -6.50
C ARG A 107 2.34 -1.80 -6.66
N ILE A 108 1.18 -2.09 -6.08
CA ILE A 108 0.52 -3.40 -6.24
C ILE A 108 0.20 -3.66 -7.70
N ILE A 109 -0.40 -2.71 -8.40
CA ILE A 109 -0.78 -2.84 -9.82
C ILE A 109 0.45 -3.10 -10.69
N ASN A 110 1.53 -2.35 -10.49
CA ASN A 110 2.79 -2.58 -11.21
C ASN A 110 3.36 -3.98 -10.97
N CYS A 111 3.15 -4.53 -9.79
CA CYS A 111 3.57 -5.89 -9.46
C CYS A 111 2.67 -6.94 -10.13
N LEU A 112 1.36 -6.71 -10.14
CA LEU A 112 0.39 -7.57 -10.80
C LEU A 112 0.57 -7.58 -12.32
N ASP A 113 0.90 -6.45 -12.94
CA ASP A 113 1.18 -6.37 -14.37
C ASP A 113 2.35 -7.29 -14.76
N LYS A 114 3.40 -7.35 -13.94
CA LYS A 114 4.53 -8.27 -14.14
C LYS A 114 4.15 -9.73 -13.93
N LEU A 115 3.27 -10.00 -12.97
CA LEU A 115 2.82 -11.36 -12.64
C LEU A 115 1.81 -11.90 -13.66
N LEU A 116 1.04 -11.03 -14.28
CA LEU A 116 -0.04 -11.35 -15.19
C LEU A 116 0.18 -10.74 -16.59
N PRO A 117 1.23 -11.12 -17.31
CA PRO A 117 1.63 -10.47 -18.56
C PRO A 117 0.59 -10.56 -19.69
N ALA A 118 -0.43 -11.39 -19.53
CA ALA A 118 -1.57 -11.47 -20.46
C ALA A 118 -2.61 -10.37 -20.24
N ILE A 119 -2.50 -9.61 -19.15
CA ILE A 119 -3.44 -8.54 -18.77
C ILE A 119 -2.59 -7.28 -18.61
N TYR A 120 -2.86 -6.26 -19.44
CA TYR A 120 -2.25 -4.95 -19.26
C TYR A 120 -2.95 -4.21 -18.10
N LEU A 121 -2.19 -3.85 -17.07
CA LEU A 121 -2.65 -3.11 -15.92
C LEU A 121 -1.94 -1.75 -15.88
N ASP A 122 -2.70 -0.68 -16.08
CA ASP A 122 -2.18 0.68 -16.09
C ASP A 122 -2.26 1.30 -14.68
N SER A 123 -1.11 1.67 -14.12
CA SER A 123 -1.01 2.34 -12.82
C SER A 123 -0.93 3.87 -12.92
N GLU A 124 -0.74 4.42 -14.11
CA GLU A 124 -0.56 5.86 -14.33
C GLU A 124 -1.71 6.72 -13.76
N PRO A 125 -3.00 6.35 -13.97
CA PRO A 125 -4.11 7.12 -13.39
C PRO A 125 -4.04 7.23 -11.85
N LEU A 126 -3.54 6.20 -11.17
CA LEU A 126 -3.39 6.21 -9.71
C LEU A 126 -2.23 7.11 -9.27
N MET A 127 -1.15 7.17 -10.04
CA MET A 127 -0.03 8.06 -9.75
C MET A 127 -0.41 9.52 -9.92
N VAL A 128 -1.19 9.84 -10.97
CA VAL A 128 -1.74 11.18 -11.18
C VAL A 128 -2.66 11.58 -10.04
N GLU A 129 -3.53 10.68 -9.59
CA GLU A 129 -4.44 10.94 -8.47
C GLU A 129 -3.68 11.12 -7.16
N ALA A 130 -2.62 10.35 -6.92
CA ALA A 130 -1.76 10.52 -5.76
C ALA A 130 -1.15 11.92 -5.70
N GLN A 131 -0.58 12.39 -6.81
CA GLN A 131 0.00 13.74 -6.90
C GLN A 131 -1.05 14.82 -6.63
N ARG A 132 -2.24 14.67 -7.21
CA ARG A 132 -3.35 15.61 -6.99
C ARG A 132 -3.76 15.71 -5.52
N ILE A 133 -3.86 14.58 -4.85
CA ILE A 133 -4.20 14.52 -3.41
C ILE A 133 -3.09 15.17 -2.57
N GLU A 134 -1.83 14.88 -2.86
CA GLU A 134 -0.68 15.47 -2.14
C GLU A 134 -0.63 16.99 -2.29
N GLU A 135 -0.90 17.50 -3.48
CA GLU A 135 -0.99 18.96 -3.72
C GLU A 135 -2.11 19.61 -2.91
N GLN A 136 -3.30 19.01 -2.91
CA GLN A 136 -4.43 19.51 -2.12
C GLN A 136 -4.14 19.53 -0.62
N ILE A 137 -3.48 18.50 -0.10
CA ILE A 137 -3.08 18.45 1.31
C ILE A 137 -2.06 19.53 1.62
N ARG A 138 -1.07 19.74 0.75
CA ARG A 138 -0.06 20.80 0.90
C ARG A 138 -0.70 22.19 0.93
N GLU A 139 -1.66 22.43 0.05
CA GLU A 139 -2.41 23.70 0.03
C GLU A 139 -3.23 23.91 1.31
N MET A 140 -3.92 22.87 1.78
CA MET A 140 -4.67 22.95 3.05
C MET A 140 -3.76 23.23 4.24
N MET A 141 -2.60 22.58 4.32
CA MET A 141 -1.63 22.85 5.39
C MET A 141 -1.04 24.24 5.30
N ALA A 142 -0.73 24.74 4.10
CA ALA A 142 -0.24 26.10 3.91
C ALA A 142 -1.27 27.16 4.32
N SER A 143 -2.55 26.94 4.06
CA SER A 143 -3.64 27.85 4.48
C SER A 143 -3.84 27.87 6.00
N GLN A 144 -3.62 26.74 6.68
CA GLN A 144 -3.70 26.68 8.15
C GLN A 144 -2.53 27.34 8.86
N LEU A 145 -1.34 27.34 8.23
CA LEU A 145 -0.14 27.99 8.78
C LEU A 145 -0.13 29.52 8.58
N ASN A 146 -1.00 30.09 7.74
CA ASN A 146 -1.07 31.51 7.44
C ASN A 146 -2.47 32.12 7.71
N PRO A 147 -3.03 32.00 8.92
CA PRO A 147 -4.35 32.58 9.23
C PRO A 147 -4.35 34.10 9.29
N SER A 148 -3.15 34.75 9.25
CA SER A 148 -3.03 36.21 9.51
C SER A 148 -3.21 37.11 8.28
N ALA A 149 -3.20 36.57 7.06
CA ALA A 149 -3.27 37.37 5.85
C ALA A 149 -4.72 37.80 5.49
N GLU A 150 -5.71 36.95 5.76
CA GLU A 150 -7.11 37.25 5.46
C GLU A 150 -7.80 38.09 6.53
N GLN A 151 -7.35 38.04 7.80
CA GLN A 151 -7.90 38.89 8.85
C GLN A 151 -7.41 40.34 8.76
N ALA A 152 -6.18 40.57 8.30
CA ALA A 152 -5.64 41.92 8.14
C ALA A 152 -6.34 42.74 7.02
N THR A 153 -6.87 42.08 6.00
CA THR A 153 -7.63 42.77 4.92
C THR A 153 -9.06 43.13 5.32
N ASN A 154 -9.67 42.36 6.22
CA ASN A 154 -11.03 42.66 6.71
C ASN A 154 -11.04 43.73 7.80
N GLU A 155 -10.01 43.84 8.63
CA GLU A 155 -9.92 44.93 9.62
C GLU A 155 -9.57 46.28 8.98
N ALA A 156 -8.77 46.31 7.92
CA ALA A 156 -8.46 47.53 7.21
C ALA A 156 -9.68 48.12 6.45
N SER A 157 -10.61 47.27 6.02
CA SER A 157 -11.84 47.70 5.32
C SER A 157 -12.89 48.27 6.27
N ASN A 158 -12.86 47.93 7.56
CA ASN A 158 -13.82 48.46 8.57
C ASN A 158 -13.37 49.75 9.28
N MET A 159 -12.16 50.24 9.01
CA MET A 159 -11.67 51.50 9.61
C MET A 159 -11.91 52.75 8.77
N TYR A 160 -12.48 52.61 7.58
CA TYR A 160 -12.79 53.74 6.68
C TYR A 160 -14.27 53.73 6.22
N GLY A 161 -15.20 53.49 7.14
CA GLY A 161 -16.64 53.64 6.90
C GLY A 161 -17.28 54.52 7.93
#